data_d60c7873751e173e1a92f81d9ded70b7
#
_entry.id   d60c7873751e173e1a92f81d9ded70b7
#
_cell.length_a   1.000
_cell.length_b   1.000
_cell.length_c   1.000
_cell.angle_alpha   90.00
_cell.angle_beta   90.00
_cell.angle_gamma   90.00
#
_symmetry.space_group_name_H-M   'P 1'
#
loop_
_entity.id
_entity.type
_entity.pdbx_description
1 polymer ?
#
loop_
_entity_poly.entity_id
_entity_poly.type
_entity_poly.pdbx_seq_one_letter_code
_entity_poly.pdbx_strand_id
1 'polypeptide(L)'
;TAEQLVAAIRRHPRGKRITLLTNWCGEYSSQEARRLFTDAGIPTYRTPEGAVTAFMHMVEYRRNQKQLKETPALPVGLTANTAAAHQLIHQALAEDASQLDTHEVQPILQAYGLSTLPTWIAGDSAEAVHIAEQIGYPVALKLRSPDIPHKSEVQGVMLYLRTATEVQRAADAILDRVKRTYPQARIHGLLVQSMANRAGAQELRIAVEQDPIFGPLIMLGEGGVEWRQEHQAAVALPPLNMALARYLVLQAVKGGKIRGRSALRPLDIPGLSRLLVQVSNLILDCPEIARLDIHPVLATGSEFTLLDVSMQLAPFSGDPQARLAIRPYPQELEENITLKNGAHCLFRPILPEDEPALKHFIDRVTKEDLYYRYFSEINEFSHDDLANMTQIDYDREMAFVAVAEDAQIIGVTRALSDPDNTDAEFAVLVRSDLKGLGLGRQLLEKMIGYARSRGLQRLSGITMPNNRGMVALAEKLGFMVDVQLEDGVVNLTLPLKPGKPG
;
A
#
# COMPACT_ATOMS: atom_id res chain seq x y z
N THR A 1 -25.78 39.43 -24.91
CA THR A 1 -26.06 37.98 -24.76
C THR A 1 -25.23 37.36 -23.64
N ALA A 2 -23.90 37.59 -23.55
CA ALA A 2 -23.06 37.06 -22.45
C ALA A 2 -23.48 37.60 -21.08
N GLU A 3 -23.74 38.89 -20.98
CA GLU A 3 -24.26 39.56 -19.77
C GLU A 3 -25.59 38.96 -19.30
N GLN A 4 -26.51 38.73 -20.25
CA GLN A 4 -27.81 38.13 -19.93
C GLN A 4 -27.68 36.70 -19.39
N LEU A 5 -26.75 35.89 -19.95
CA LEU A 5 -26.46 34.56 -19.46
C LEU A 5 -25.85 34.61 -18.05
N VAL A 6 -24.86 35.46 -17.80
CA VAL A 6 -24.27 35.65 -16.46
C VAL A 6 -25.35 36.08 -15.46
N ALA A 7 -26.22 37.00 -15.85
CA ALA A 7 -27.33 37.45 -14.99
C ALA A 7 -28.34 36.32 -14.73
N ALA A 8 -28.66 35.49 -15.73
CA ALA A 8 -29.56 34.36 -15.59
C ALA A 8 -28.94 33.26 -14.65
N ILE A 9 -27.65 32.97 -14.80
CA ILE A 9 -26.94 32.01 -13.94
C ILE A 9 -26.95 32.49 -12.48
N ARG A 10 -26.66 33.77 -12.25
CA ARG A 10 -26.68 34.35 -10.89
C ARG A 10 -28.07 34.33 -10.24
N ARG A 11 -29.13 34.48 -11.02
CA ARG A 11 -30.53 34.43 -10.53
C ARG A 11 -31.05 33.03 -10.31
N HIS A 12 -30.42 32.00 -10.92
CA HIS A 12 -30.90 30.64 -10.83
C HIS A 12 -30.77 30.09 -9.40
N PRO A 13 -31.80 29.50 -8.78
CA PRO A 13 -31.76 29.05 -7.39
C PRO A 13 -30.68 28.00 -7.09
N ARG A 14 -30.29 27.23 -8.11
CA ARG A 14 -29.21 26.22 -8.05
C ARG A 14 -27.88 26.73 -8.64
N GLY A 15 -27.79 27.97 -9.12
CA GLY A 15 -26.62 28.49 -9.82
C GLY A 15 -25.33 28.44 -9.01
N LYS A 16 -25.41 28.54 -7.67
CA LYS A 16 -24.28 28.39 -6.76
C LYS A 16 -23.94 26.91 -6.39
N ARG A 17 -24.83 25.98 -6.74
CA ARG A 17 -24.68 24.54 -6.38
C ARG A 17 -24.30 23.66 -7.57
N ILE A 18 -24.36 24.21 -8.79
CA ILE A 18 -24.02 23.48 -10.02
C ILE A 18 -22.66 23.97 -10.48
N THR A 19 -21.72 23.06 -10.68
CA THR A 19 -20.47 23.37 -11.35
C THR A 19 -20.75 23.62 -12.82
N LEU A 20 -20.58 24.86 -13.24
CA LEU A 20 -20.80 25.29 -14.62
C LEU A 20 -19.45 25.59 -15.26
N LEU A 21 -19.15 24.90 -16.35
CA LEU A 21 -18.00 25.16 -17.21
C LEU A 21 -18.52 25.66 -18.55
N THR A 22 -17.94 26.74 -19.04
CA THR A 22 -18.39 27.35 -20.30
C THR A 22 -17.24 27.38 -21.30
N ASN A 23 -17.59 27.37 -22.57
CA ASN A 23 -16.63 27.66 -23.61
C ASN A 23 -17.18 28.70 -24.58
N TRP A 24 -16.31 29.62 -25.02
CA TRP A 24 -16.57 30.64 -25.99
C TRP A 24 -15.55 30.58 -27.11
N CYS A 25 -15.93 29.96 -28.23
CA CYS A 25 -15.07 29.84 -29.39
C CYS A 25 -14.89 31.15 -30.12
N GLY A 26 -13.72 31.34 -30.72
CA GLY A 26 -13.33 32.59 -31.42
C GLY A 26 -12.34 33.44 -30.59
N GLU A 27 -11.24 33.80 -31.23
CA GLU A 27 -10.12 34.47 -30.53
C GLU A 27 -10.52 35.91 -30.14
N TYR A 28 -10.98 36.68 -31.09
CA TYR A 28 -11.30 38.11 -30.91
C TYR A 28 -12.76 38.36 -30.58
N SER A 29 -13.69 37.72 -31.30
CA SER A 29 -15.13 37.95 -31.14
C SER A 29 -15.71 37.54 -29.79
N SER A 30 -15.02 36.63 -29.09
CA SER A 30 -15.50 36.10 -27.80
C SER A 30 -14.67 36.56 -26.60
N GLN A 31 -13.70 37.46 -26.79
CA GLN A 31 -12.82 37.91 -25.72
C GLN A 31 -13.59 38.63 -24.59
N GLU A 32 -14.50 39.48 -24.92
CA GLU A 32 -15.34 40.21 -23.95
C GLU A 32 -16.28 39.25 -23.21
N ALA A 33 -16.89 38.29 -23.93
CA ALA A 33 -17.72 37.27 -23.30
C ALA A 33 -16.92 36.45 -22.27
N ARG A 34 -15.72 35.97 -22.64
CA ARG A 34 -14.83 35.25 -21.70
C ARG A 34 -14.49 36.07 -20.47
N ARG A 35 -14.18 37.39 -20.66
CA ARG A 35 -13.91 38.30 -19.55
C ARG A 35 -15.10 38.42 -18.60
N LEU A 36 -16.30 38.65 -19.12
CA LEU A 36 -17.53 38.75 -18.33
C LEU A 36 -17.80 37.47 -17.48
N PHE A 37 -17.57 36.30 -18.06
CA PHE A 37 -17.73 35.03 -17.33
C PHE A 37 -16.65 34.86 -16.26
N THR A 38 -15.38 35.18 -16.56
CA THR A 38 -14.28 35.17 -15.61
C THR A 38 -14.50 36.12 -14.43
N ASP A 39 -14.90 37.34 -14.71
CA ASP A 39 -15.24 38.39 -13.70
C ASP A 39 -16.46 37.97 -12.86
N ALA A 40 -17.33 37.12 -13.40
CA ALA A 40 -18.45 36.53 -12.69
C ALA A 40 -18.09 35.31 -11.86
N GLY A 41 -16.81 34.83 -11.86
CA GLY A 41 -16.34 33.63 -11.20
C GLY A 41 -16.80 32.33 -11.88
N ILE A 42 -17.18 32.38 -13.16
CA ILE A 42 -17.60 31.24 -13.96
C ILE A 42 -16.45 30.82 -14.87
N PRO A 43 -15.88 29.59 -14.66
CA PRO A 43 -14.78 29.11 -15.49
C PRO A 43 -15.15 29.06 -16.96
N THR A 44 -14.29 29.60 -17.82
CA THR A 44 -14.49 29.63 -19.26
C THR A 44 -13.24 29.18 -20.00
N TYR A 45 -13.42 28.48 -21.12
CA TYR A 45 -12.36 27.88 -21.91
C TYR A 45 -12.45 28.34 -23.36
N ARG A 46 -11.33 28.31 -24.09
CA ARG A 46 -11.26 28.70 -25.50
C ARG A 46 -11.88 27.66 -26.41
N THR A 47 -11.82 26.37 -26.01
CA THR A 47 -12.32 25.24 -26.79
C THR A 47 -13.23 24.35 -25.95
N PRO A 48 -14.14 23.60 -26.57
CA PRO A 48 -14.95 22.59 -25.86
C PRO A 48 -14.08 21.52 -25.18
N GLU A 49 -12.98 21.10 -25.82
CA GLU A 49 -12.04 20.10 -25.26
C GLU A 49 -11.45 20.60 -23.94
N GLY A 50 -11.08 21.88 -23.86
CA GLY A 50 -10.57 22.47 -22.62
C GLY A 50 -11.58 22.41 -21.47
N ALA A 51 -12.86 22.70 -21.75
CA ALA A 51 -13.92 22.57 -20.76
C ALA A 51 -14.16 21.10 -20.34
N VAL A 52 -14.17 20.17 -21.30
CA VAL A 52 -14.30 18.72 -21.02
C VAL A 52 -13.11 18.21 -20.21
N THR A 53 -11.90 18.60 -20.57
CA THR A 53 -10.68 18.21 -19.83
C THR A 53 -10.74 18.69 -18.38
N ALA A 54 -11.12 19.95 -18.16
CA ALA A 54 -11.29 20.48 -16.81
C ALA A 54 -12.38 19.73 -16.03
N PHE A 55 -13.50 19.38 -16.66
CA PHE A 55 -14.53 18.55 -16.04
C PHE A 55 -14.00 17.15 -15.68
N MET A 56 -13.26 16.52 -16.58
CA MET A 56 -12.67 15.22 -16.33
C MET A 56 -11.67 15.25 -15.17
N HIS A 57 -10.84 16.29 -15.05
CA HIS A 57 -9.96 16.46 -13.88
C HIS A 57 -10.76 16.55 -12.57
N MET A 58 -11.90 17.24 -12.56
CA MET A 58 -12.76 17.31 -11.38
C MET A 58 -13.40 15.95 -11.05
N VAL A 59 -13.79 15.18 -12.07
CA VAL A 59 -14.31 13.82 -11.89
C VAL A 59 -13.23 12.90 -11.35
N GLU A 60 -12.01 12.97 -11.89
CA GLU A 60 -10.86 12.19 -11.43
C GLU A 60 -10.48 12.56 -9.99
N TYR A 61 -10.41 13.84 -9.68
CA TYR A 61 -10.16 14.31 -8.31
C TYR A 61 -11.17 13.74 -7.32
N ARG A 62 -12.47 13.80 -7.63
CA ARG A 62 -13.53 13.22 -6.78
C ARG A 62 -13.40 11.70 -6.64
N ARG A 63 -13.06 11.01 -7.72
CA ARG A 63 -12.82 9.56 -7.69
C ARG A 63 -11.63 9.24 -6.80
N ASN A 64 -10.52 9.96 -6.95
CA ASN A 64 -9.32 9.77 -6.15
C ASN A 64 -9.61 10.03 -4.67
N GLN A 65 -10.32 11.10 -4.32
CA GLN A 65 -10.75 11.39 -2.95
C GLN A 65 -11.60 10.25 -2.37
N LYS A 66 -12.57 9.75 -3.13
CA LYS A 66 -13.41 8.63 -2.69
C LYS A 66 -12.60 7.34 -2.49
N GLN A 67 -11.64 7.08 -3.38
CA GLN A 67 -10.79 5.88 -3.30
C GLN A 67 -9.80 5.94 -2.13
N LEU A 68 -9.20 7.11 -1.88
CA LEU A 68 -8.33 7.32 -0.74
C LEU A 68 -9.05 7.16 0.61
N LYS A 69 -10.36 7.41 0.65
CA LYS A 69 -11.20 7.25 1.84
C LYS A 69 -11.91 5.89 1.90
N GLU A 70 -11.70 5.01 0.92
CA GLU A 70 -12.32 3.69 0.94
C GLU A 70 -11.73 2.85 2.06
N THR A 71 -12.58 2.34 2.95
CA THR A 71 -12.16 1.41 3.99
C THR A 71 -11.70 0.09 3.36
N PRO A 72 -10.43 -0.30 3.51
CA PRO A 72 -9.95 -1.55 2.92
C PRO A 72 -10.61 -2.76 3.58
N ALA A 73 -10.80 -3.82 2.79
CA ALA A 73 -11.19 -5.10 3.37
C ALA A 73 -9.99 -5.72 4.09
N LEU A 74 -10.23 -6.37 5.24
CA LEU A 74 -9.20 -7.16 5.91
C LEU A 74 -8.69 -8.26 4.96
N PRO A 75 -7.38 -8.36 4.76
CA PRO A 75 -6.81 -9.42 3.94
C PRO A 75 -6.95 -10.77 4.68
N VAL A 76 -7.71 -11.69 4.09
CA VAL A 76 -7.92 -13.03 4.67
C VAL A 76 -6.76 -13.94 4.29
N GLY A 77 -6.11 -14.54 5.30
CA GLY A 77 -5.11 -15.60 5.11
C GLY A 77 -3.71 -15.12 4.67
N LEU A 78 -3.38 -13.86 4.89
CA LEU A 78 -2.02 -13.35 4.67
C LEU A 78 -1.17 -13.53 5.93
N THR A 79 -0.67 -14.74 6.14
CA THR A 79 0.36 -15.00 7.15
C THR A 79 1.69 -15.19 6.45
N ALA A 80 2.65 -14.29 6.71
CA ALA A 80 4.01 -14.40 6.20
C ALA A 80 4.92 -15.05 7.22
N ASN A 81 5.82 -15.91 6.76
CA ASN A 81 6.93 -16.41 7.56
C ASN A 81 8.17 -15.53 7.28
N THR A 82 8.15 -14.32 7.85
CA THR A 82 9.20 -13.32 7.64
C THR A 82 10.58 -13.82 8.05
N ALA A 83 10.67 -14.56 9.16
CA ALA A 83 11.94 -15.11 9.65
C ALA A 83 12.59 -16.07 8.63
N ALA A 84 11.81 -16.95 8.00
CA ALA A 84 12.32 -17.85 6.96
C ALA A 84 12.82 -17.10 5.73
N ALA A 85 12.10 -16.08 5.29
CA ALA A 85 12.52 -15.25 4.15
C ALA A 85 13.83 -14.50 4.44
N HIS A 86 13.95 -13.85 5.59
CA HIS A 86 15.18 -13.18 6.02
C HIS A 86 16.37 -14.13 6.08
N GLN A 87 16.19 -15.34 6.67
CA GLN A 87 17.26 -16.33 6.72
C GLN A 87 17.77 -16.70 5.33
N LEU A 88 16.88 -16.95 4.37
CA LEU A 88 17.24 -17.29 3.00
C LEU A 88 17.96 -16.15 2.28
N ILE A 89 17.48 -14.92 2.45
CA ILE A 89 18.11 -13.74 1.85
C ILE A 89 19.49 -13.50 2.43
N HIS A 90 19.65 -13.58 3.75
CA HIS A 90 20.96 -13.41 4.40
C HIS A 90 21.94 -14.50 4.01
N GLN A 91 21.47 -15.76 3.86
CA GLN A 91 22.32 -16.84 3.37
C GLN A 91 22.80 -16.56 1.93
N ALA A 92 21.90 -16.15 1.03
CA ALA A 92 22.26 -15.83 -0.34
C ALA A 92 23.29 -14.69 -0.40
N LEU A 93 23.11 -13.62 0.38
CA LEU A 93 24.08 -12.52 0.46
C LEU A 93 25.43 -12.95 1.05
N ALA A 94 25.45 -13.87 2.01
CA ALA A 94 26.69 -14.41 2.57
C ALA A 94 27.47 -15.28 1.56
N GLU A 95 26.79 -15.85 0.57
CA GLU A 95 27.35 -16.63 -0.54
C GLU A 95 27.65 -15.75 -1.78
N ASP A 96 27.62 -14.41 -1.67
CA ASP A 96 27.77 -13.44 -2.75
C ASP A 96 26.78 -13.63 -3.92
N ALA A 97 25.64 -14.28 -3.65
CA ALA A 97 24.58 -14.47 -4.64
C ALA A 97 23.67 -13.22 -4.68
N SER A 98 24.06 -12.25 -5.50
CA SER A 98 23.29 -11.00 -5.68
C SER A 98 22.14 -11.12 -6.67
N GLN A 99 22.12 -12.15 -7.51
CA GLN A 99 21.07 -12.40 -8.51
C GLN A 99 20.51 -13.82 -8.30
N LEU A 100 19.25 -13.90 -7.87
CA LEU A 100 18.56 -15.16 -7.65
C LEU A 100 17.62 -15.50 -8.81
N ASP A 101 17.63 -16.76 -9.22
CA ASP A 101 16.70 -17.29 -10.24
C ASP A 101 15.39 -17.81 -9.61
N THR A 102 14.47 -18.26 -10.47
CA THR A 102 13.15 -18.75 -10.05
C THR A 102 13.22 -19.85 -9.00
N HIS A 103 14.18 -20.77 -9.07
CA HIS A 103 14.32 -21.87 -8.11
C HIS A 103 14.79 -21.34 -6.74
N GLU A 104 15.74 -20.43 -6.73
CA GLU A 104 16.31 -19.83 -5.52
C GLU A 104 15.32 -18.88 -4.82
N VAL A 105 14.51 -18.13 -5.62
CA VAL A 105 13.49 -17.22 -5.10
C VAL A 105 12.23 -17.94 -4.58
N GLN A 106 11.94 -19.13 -5.10
CA GLN A 106 10.72 -19.88 -4.78
C GLN A 106 10.44 -20.02 -3.28
N PRO A 107 11.38 -20.46 -2.41
CA PRO A 107 11.10 -20.58 -0.97
C PRO A 107 10.88 -19.22 -0.28
N ILE A 108 11.51 -18.13 -0.77
CA ILE A 108 11.28 -16.79 -0.27
C ILE A 108 9.84 -16.34 -0.58
N LEU A 109 9.39 -16.55 -1.82
CA LEU A 109 8.02 -16.22 -2.23
C LEU A 109 6.97 -17.06 -1.49
N GLN A 110 7.23 -18.35 -1.28
CA GLN A 110 6.34 -19.23 -0.53
C GLN A 110 6.15 -18.76 0.93
N ALA A 111 7.18 -18.19 1.55
CA ALA A 111 7.09 -17.61 2.88
C ALA A 111 6.07 -16.46 2.96
N TYR A 112 5.76 -15.81 1.84
CA TYR A 112 4.73 -14.77 1.71
C TYR A 112 3.45 -15.27 1.04
N GLY A 113 3.28 -16.58 0.87
CA GLY A 113 2.10 -17.18 0.26
C GLY A 113 1.98 -16.96 -1.25
N LEU A 114 3.09 -16.59 -1.91
CA LEU A 114 3.17 -16.44 -3.36
C LEU A 114 3.53 -17.79 -3.99
N SER A 115 2.62 -18.34 -4.81
CA SER A 115 2.79 -19.65 -5.40
C SER A 115 3.49 -19.59 -6.74
N THR A 116 4.66 -20.20 -6.83
CA THR A 116 5.39 -20.40 -8.09
C THR A 116 5.10 -21.78 -8.67
N LEU A 117 5.30 -21.93 -9.97
CA LEU A 117 5.29 -23.25 -10.58
C LEU A 117 6.52 -24.03 -10.08
N PRO A 118 6.36 -25.30 -9.63
CA PRO A 118 7.48 -26.13 -9.20
C PRO A 118 8.55 -26.22 -10.28
N THR A 119 9.79 -26.01 -9.87
CA THR A 119 10.95 -25.93 -10.76
C THR A 119 12.04 -26.84 -10.26
N TRP A 120 12.61 -27.63 -11.15
CA TRP A 120 13.70 -28.56 -10.87
C TRP A 120 14.96 -28.16 -11.63
N ILE A 121 16.12 -28.41 -11.02
CA ILE A 121 17.43 -28.13 -11.64
C ILE A 121 17.93 -29.41 -12.29
N ALA A 122 18.43 -29.29 -13.52
CA ALA A 122 19.15 -30.33 -14.24
C ALA A 122 20.54 -29.81 -14.62
N GLY A 123 21.59 -30.54 -14.24
CA GLY A 123 22.98 -30.19 -14.59
C GLY A 123 23.31 -30.43 -16.06
N ASP A 124 22.65 -31.42 -16.66
CA ASP A 124 22.85 -31.79 -18.07
C ASP A 124 21.55 -32.26 -18.74
N SER A 125 21.66 -32.67 -19.99
CA SER A 125 20.51 -33.09 -20.81
C SER A 125 19.93 -34.45 -20.33
N ALA A 126 20.75 -35.36 -19.80
CA ALA A 126 20.27 -36.65 -19.30
C ALA A 126 19.43 -36.47 -18.02
N GLU A 127 19.90 -35.65 -17.11
CA GLU A 127 19.17 -35.31 -15.89
C GLU A 127 17.87 -34.53 -16.23
N ALA A 128 17.88 -33.64 -17.22
CA ALA A 128 16.67 -32.95 -17.68
C ALA A 128 15.60 -33.92 -18.21
N VAL A 129 16.01 -34.96 -18.96
CA VAL A 129 15.12 -36.06 -19.40
C VAL A 129 14.55 -36.83 -18.21
N HIS A 130 15.41 -37.23 -17.28
CA HIS A 130 14.98 -37.97 -16.10
C HIS A 130 13.94 -37.24 -15.25
N ILE A 131 14.19 -35.94 -15.01
CA ILE A 131 13.24 -35.05 -14.33
C ILE A 131 11.93 -34.94 -15.10
N ALA A 132 11.98 -34.71 -16.43
CA ALA A 132 10.80 -34.58 -17.27
C ALA A 132 9.92 -35.87 -17.25
N GLU A 133 10.55 -37.08 -17.17
CA GLU A 133 9.84 -38.35 -17.02
C GLU A 133 9.13 -38.46 -15.65
N GLN A 134 9.74 -37.93 -14.60
CA GLN A 134 9.16 -37.94 -13.25
C GLN A 134 7.97 -37.01 -13.10
N ILE A 135 8.07 -35.77 -13.64
CA ILE A 135 7.03 -34.73 -13.48
C ILE A 135 5.93 -34.85 -14.54
N GLY A 136 6.17 -35.60 -15.60
CA GLY A 136 5.24 -35.78 -16.71
C GLY A 136 5.31 -34.72 -17.79
N TYR A 137 4.96 -35.13 -19.01
CA TYR A 137 4.95 -34.24 -20.19
C TYR A 137 3.60 -33.56 -20.36
N PRO A 138 3.51 -32.39 -21.02
CA PRO A 138 4.63 -31.64 -21.59
C PRO A 138 5.40 -30.81 -20.57
N VAL A 139 6.70 -30.53 -20.85
CA VAL A 139 7.56 -29.72 -19.99
C VAL A 139 8.12 -28.52 -20.73
N ALA A 140 8.61 -27.55 -19.95
CA ALA A 140 9.43 -26.44 -20.41
C ALA A 140 10.85 -26.59 -19.90
N LEU A 141 11.84 -26.26 -20.74
CA LEU A 141 13.23 -26.12 -20.36
C LEU A 141 13.66 -24.66 -20.44
N LYS A 142 14.42 -24.22 -19.44
CA LYS A 142 14.99 -22.86 -19.39
C LYS A 142 16.46 -22.94 -19.01
N LEU A 143 17.28 -22.12 -19.66
CA LEU A 143 18.69 -21.95 -19.30
C LEU A 143 18.80 -21.43 -17.86
N ARG A 144 19.77 -21.97 -17.09
CA ARG A 144 20.16 -21.45 -15.78
C ARG A 144 21.58 -20.86 -15.88
N SER A 145 21.66 -19.54 -15.86
CA SER A 145 22.92 -18.78 -15.91
C SER A 145 22.75 -17.44 -15.21
N PRO A 146 23.66 -17.07 -14.29
CA PRO A 146 23.64 -15.75 -13.66
C PRO A 146 24.06 -14.62 -14.64
N ASP A 147 24.83 -14.97 -15.67
CA ASP A 147 25.38 -14.00 -16.62
C ASP A 147 24.43 -13.72 -17.79
N ILE A 148 23.32 -14.46 -17.91
CA ILE A 148 22.32 -14.34 -18.98
C ILE A 148 20.93 -14.14 -18.38
N PRO A 149 20.57 -12.91 -17.98
CA PRO A 149 19.28 -12.62 -17.35
C PRO A 149 18.10 -12.77 -18.33
N HIS A 150 18.28 -12.41 -19.61
CA HIS A 150 17.24 -12.47 -20.62
C HIS A 150 17.34 -13.74 -21.47
N LYS A 151 16.90 -14.85 -20.87
CA LYS A 151 16.99 -16.21 -21.45
C LYS A 151 16.34 -16.32 -22.84
N SER A 152 15.27 -15.58 -23.09
CA SER A 152 14.56 -15.58 -24.38
C SER A 152 15.38 -15.02 -25.55
N GLU A 153 16.26 -14.06 -25.30
CA GLU A 153 17.09 -13.43 -26.33
C GLU A 153 18.15 -14.39 -26.90
N VAL A 154 18.60 -15.33 -26.06
CA VAL A 154 19.54 -16.38 -26.46
C VAL A 154 18.84 -17.67 -26.87
N GLN A 155 17.50 -17.63 -27.01
CA GLN A 155 16.69 -18.83 -27.24
C GLN A 155 16.94 -19.90 -26.15
N GLY A 156 17.19 -19.47 -24.93
CA GLY A 156 17.45 -20.32 -23.77
C GLY A 156 16.17 -20.83 -23.11
N VAL A 157 15.01 -20.73 -23.78
CA VAL A 157 13.70 -21.23 -23.32
C VAL A 157 13.08 -22.06 -24.43
N MET A 158 12.73 -23.32 -24.12
CA MET A 158 12.01 -24.24 -25.01
C MET A 158 10.74 -24.73 -24.29
N LEU A 159 9.61 -24.61 -24.97
CA LEU A 159 8.28 -24.90 -24.40
C LEU A 159 7.64 -26.09 -25.14
N TYR A 160 6.65 -26.70 -24.48
CA TYR A 160 5.81 -27.78 -25.02
C TYR A 160 6.58 -29.03 -25.44
N LEU A 161 7.66 -29.38 -24.73
CA LEU A 161 8.41 -30.60 -24.97
C LEU A 161 7.60 -31.80 -24.46
N ARG A 162 7.28 -32.73 -25.36
CA ARG A 162 6.30 -33.80 -25.12
C ARG A 162 6.90 -35.18 -24.98
N THR A 163 8.19 -35.32 -25.28
CA THR A 163 8.91 -36.60 -25.28
C THR A 163 10.33 -36.45 -24.74
N ALA A 164 10.88 -37.53 -24.23
CA ALA A 164 12.28 -37.60 -23.78
C ALA A 164 13.25 -37.14 -24.87
N THR A 165 13.00 -37.54 -26.12
CA THR A 165 13.86 -37.16 -27.26
C THR A 165 13.81 -35.67 -27.56
N GLU A 166 12.62 -35.05 -27.41
CA GLU A 166 12.48 -33.59 -27.57
C GLU A 166 13.19 -32.83 -26.47
N VAL A 167 13.09 -33.31 -25.20
CA VAL A 167 13.80 -32.73 -24.06
C VAL A 167 15.30 -32.82 -24.24
N GLN A 168 15.82 -34.00 -24.63
CA GLN A 168 17.24 -34.22 -24.89
C GLN A 168 17.78 -33.24 -25.94
N ARG A 169 17.11 -33.18 -27.12
CA ARG A 169 17.52 -32.28 -28.21
C ARG A 169 17.45 -30.81 -27.83
N ALA A 170 16.40 -30.42 -27.11
CA ALA A 170 16.25 -29.04 -26.64
C ALA A 170 17.34 -28.64 -25.66
N ALA A 171 17.65 -29.51 -24.69
CA ALA A 171 18.70 -29.31 -23.70
C ALA A 171 20.07 -29.14 -24.37
N ASP A 172 20.45 -30.09 -25.25
CA ASP A 172 21.70 -30.02 -25.99
C ASP A 172 21.78 -28.75 -26.84
N ALA A 173 20.71 -28.40 -27.57
CA ALA A 173 20.64 -27.20 -28.39
C ALA A 173 20.81 -25.90 -27.60
N ILE A 174 20.20 -25.79 -26.41
CA ILE A 174 20.34 -24.62 -25.51
C ILE A 174 21.81 -24.53 -25.05
N LEU A 175 22.35 -25.61 -24.47
CA LEU A 175 23.68 -25.62 -23.89
C LEU A 175 24.78 -25.36 -24.95
N ASP A 176 24.68 -25.98 -26.12
CA ASP A 176 25.64 -25.79 -27.23
C ASP A 176 25.58 -24.37 -27.80
N ARG A 177 24.39 -23.80 -27.94
CA ARG A 177 24.23 -22.43 -28.42
C ARG A 177 24.86 -21.44 -27.48
N VAL A 178 24.55 -21.54 -26.17
CA VAL A 178 25.07 -20.62 -25.16
C VAL A 178 26.60 -20.71 -25.07
N LYS A 179 27.15 -21.93 -25.06
CA LYS A 179 28.61 -22.13 -25.07
C LYS A 179 29.28 -21.48 -26.29
N ARG A 180 28.63 -21.49 -27.45
CA ARG A 180 29.15 -20.85 -28.68
C ARG A 180 29.01 -19.34 -28.68
N THR A 181 27.88 -18.82 -28.22
CA THR A 181 27.56 -17.39 -28.30
C THR A 181 28.13 -16.60 -27.12
N TYR A 182 28.21 -17.23 -25.97
CA TYR A 182 28.69 -16.62 -24.71
C TYR A 182 29.72 -17.55 -24.03
N PRO A 183 30.93 -17.73 -24.58
CA PRO A 183 31.92 -18.71 -24.08
C PRO A 183 32.38 -18.45 -22.64
N GLN A 184 32.23 -17.21 -22.15
CA GLN A 184 32.62 -16.79 -20.82
C GLN A 184 31.47 -16.85 -19.81
N ALA A 185 30.23 -17.13 -20.25
CA ALA A 185 29.08 -17.17 -19.34
C ALA A 185 29.12 -18.44 -18.46
N ARG A 186 28.87 -18.26 -17.19
CA ARG A 186 28.72 -19.36 -16.24
C ARG A 186 27.37 -20.04 -16.49
N ILE A 187 27.40 -21.32 -16.81
CA ILE A 187 26.20 -22.13 -17.03
C ILE A 187 26.02 -23.05 -15.82
N HIS A 188 24.93 -22.85 -15.09
CA HIS A 188 24.58 -23.66 -13.92
C HIS A 188 23.60 -24.80 -14.26
N GLY A 189 23.39 -25.09 -15.53
CA GLY A 189 22.50 -26.13 -16.02
C GLY A 189 21.21 -25.60 -16.63
N LEU A 190 20.14 -26.33 -16.44
CA LEU A 190 18.82 -26.09 -16.97
C LEU A 190 17.77 -26.12 -15.84
N LEU A 191 16.70 -25.37 -16.01
CA LEU A 191 15.49 -25.47 -15.19
C LEU A 191 14.43 -26.24 -15.96
N VAL A 192 13.84 -27.25 -15.32
CA VAL A 192 12.76 -28.09 -15.86
C VAL A 192 11.48 -27.75 -15.12
N GLN A 193 10.41 -27.47 -15.86
CA GLN A 193 9.10 -27.15 -15.29
C GLN A 193 8.00 -27.88 -16.06
N SER A 194 6.91 -28.28 -15.38
CA SER A 194 5.70 -28.69 -16.05
C SER A 194 5.11 -27.54 -16.85
N MET A 195 4.48 -27.85 -17.99
CA MET A 195 3.79 -26.79 -18.75
C MET A 195 2.56 -26.30 -18.01
N ALA A 196 2.53 -24.98 -17.76
CA ALA A 196 1.34 -24.34 -17.22
C ALA A 196 0.21 -24.32 -18.26
N ASN A 197 -1.04 -24.51 -17.80
CA ASN A 197 -2.21 -24.38 -18.66
C ASN A 197 -2.43 -22.92 -19.03
N ARG A 198 -2.15 -22.55 -20.28
CA ARG A 198 -2.30 -21.19 -20.80
C ARG A 198 -3.64 -20.93 -21.49
N ALA A 199 -4.53 -21.93 -21.57
CA ALA A 199 -5.80 -21.79 -22.27
C ALA A 199 -6.69 -20.72 -21.61
N GLY A 200 -6.87 -19.60 -22.30
CA GLY A 200 -7.62 -18.45 -21.80
C GLY A 200 -6.95 -17.68 -20.65
N ALA A 201 -5.67 -17.97 -20.36
CA ALA A 201 -4.90 -17.24 -19.36
C ALA A 201 -4.47 -15.87 -19.89
N GLN A 202 -4.52 -14.87 -19.03
CA GLN A 202 -3.90 -13.57 -19.26
C GLN A 202 -2.49 -13.56 -18.69
N GLU A 203 -1.52 -13.10 -19.49
CA GLU A 203 -0.15 -12.94 -19.03
C GLU A 203 0.03 -11.53 -18.46
N LEU A 204 0.48 -11.47 -17.21
CA LEU A 204 0.75 -10.22 -16.50
C LEU A 204 2.23 -10.16 -16.11
N ARG A 205 2.71 -8.96 -15.82
CA ARG A 205 4.00 -8.71 -15.20
C ARG A 205 3.82 -7.89 -13.95
N ILE A 206 4.50 -8.31 -12.88
CA ILE A 206 4.67 -7.53 -11.65
C ILE A 206 6.15 -7.32 -11.47
N ALA A 207 6.56 -6.06 -11.32
CA ALA A 207 7.94 -5.73 -11.08
C ALA A 207 8.07 -4.78 -9.88
N VAL A 208 9.21 -4.86 -9.21
CA VAL A 208 9.61 -3.90 -8.18
C VAL A 208 10.95 -3.35 -8.55
N GLU A 209 11.05 -2.03 -8.57
CA GLU A 209 12.28 -1.29 -8.85
C GLU A 209 12.48 -0.20 -7.79
N GLN A 210 13.74 0.19 -7.56
CA GLN A 210 14.08 1.25 -6.63
C GLN A 210 14.14 2.59 -7.37
N ASP A 211 13.34 3.55 -6.94
CA ASP A 211 13.42 4.95 -7.37
C ASP A 211 14.25 5.74 -6.36
N PRO A 212 15.15 6.64 -6.81
CA PRO A 212 16.02 7.40 -5.90
C PRO A 212 15.27 8.40 -5.01
N ILE A 213 14.04 8.78 -5.36
CA ILE A 213 13.21 9.76 -4.62
C ILE A 213 12.12 9.05 -3.81
N PHE A 214 11.42 8.10 -4.45
CA PHE A 214 10.24 7.46 -3.88
C PHE A 214 10.53 6.10 -3.22
N GLY A 215 11.78 5.60 -3.32
CA GLY A 215 12.10 4.26 -2.86
C GLY A 215 11.50 3.17 -3.73
N PRO A 216 11.03 2.05 -3.18
CA PRO A 216 10.50 0.94 -3.97
C PRO A 216 9.19 1.31 -4.68
N LEU A 217 9.12 0.99 -5.98
CA LEU A 217 7.93 1.13 -6.82
C LEU A 217 7.40 -0.26 -7.17
N ILE A 218 6.11 -0.47 -7.03
CA ILE A 218 5.43 -1.69 -7.49
C ILE A 218 4.76 -1.38 -8.82
N MET A 219 5.11 -2.13 -9.85
CA MET A 219 4.64 -1.96 -11.22
C MET A 219 3.78 -3.13 -11.66
N LEU A 220 2.66 -2.86 -12.33
CA LEU A 220 1.75 -3.84 -12.87
C LEU A 220 1.43 -3.54 -14.34
N GLY A 221 1.60 -4.52 -15.20
CA GLY A 221 1.28 -4.40 -16.62
C GLY A 221 1.01 -5.73 -17.32
N GLU A 222 0.77 -5.68 -18.62
CA GLU A 222 0.61 -6.86 -19.46
C GLU A 222 1.98 -7.58 -19.58
N GLY A 223 1.99 -8.89 -19.48
CA GLY A 223 3.15 -9.72 -19.75
C GLY A 223 3.31 -9.99 -21.26
N GLY A 224 4.40 -10.62 -21.64
CA GLY A 224 4.68 -11.02 -23.03
C GLY A 224 5.98 -10.39 -23.59
N VAL A 225 6.26 -10.73 -24.86
CA VAL A 225 7.53 -10.37 -25.52
C VAL A 225 7.65 -8.86 -25.82
N GLU A 226 6.52 -8.15 -25.86
CA GLU A 226 6.46 -6.72 -26.23
C GLU A 226 6.76 -5.74 -25.07
N TRP A 227 7.09 -6.23 -23.89
CA TRP A 227 7.33 -5.41 -22.69
C TRP A 227 8.63 -4.55 -22.77
N ARG A 228 9.08 -4.10 -23.86
CA ARG A 228 10.34 -3.31 -23.96
C ARG A 228 10.19 -1.81 -23.68
N GLN A 229 9.01 -1.31 -23.29
CA GLN A 229 8.79 0.11 -23.03
C GLN A 229 8.39 0.33 -21.57
N GLU A 230 9.27 1.00 -20.80
CA GLU A 230 9.10 1.36 -19.38
C GLU A 230 7.80 2.13 -19.06
N HIS A 231 7.12 2.68 -20.07
CA HIS A 231 5.90 3.47 -19.92
C HIS A 231 4.59 2.66 -19.97
N GLN A 232 4.66 1.34 -19.99
CA GLN A 232 3.47 0.48 -20.14
C GLN A 232 2.93 -0.13 -18.82
N ALA A 233 3.44 0.27 -17.66
CA ALA A 233 2.95 -0.20 -16.37
C ALA A 233 2.13 0.86 -15.64
N ALA A 234 1.18 0.41 -14.82
CA ALA A 234 0.64 1.19 -13.72
C ALA A 234 1.59 1.05 -12.52
N VAL A 235 1.76 2.13 -11.75
CA VAL A 235 2.74 2.20 -10.66
C VAL A 235 2.05 2.57 -9.36
N ALA A 236 2.49 1.95 -8.26
CA ALA A 236 2.07 2.31 -6.92
C ALA A 236 3.25 2.26 -5.95
N LEU A 237 3.13 3.01 -4.84
CA LEU A 237 4.08 3.01 -3.73
C LEU A 237 3.61 2.03 -2.64
N PRO A 238 4.49 1.16 -2.09
CA PRO A 238 4.17 0.42 -0.89
C PRO A 238 4.13 1.37 0.34
N PRO A 239 3.35 1.06 1.38
CA PRO A 239 2.57 -0.17 1.58
C PRO A 239 1.26 -0.19 0.80
N LEU A 240 0.90 -1.37 0.27
CA LEU A 240 -0.40 -1.58 -0.36
C LEU A 240 -1.35 -2.31 0.60
N ASN A 241 -2.56 -1.78 0.74
CA ASN A 241 -3.71 -2.50 1.27
C ASN A 241 -4.62 -2.98 0.13
N MET A 242 -5.69 -3.71 0.45
CA MET A 242 -6.60 -4.26 -0.58
C MET A 242 -7.27 -3.19 -1.45
N ALA A 243 -7.55 -1.99 -0.90
CA ALA A 243 -8.15 -0.90 -1.66
C ALA A 243 -7.14 -0.27 -2.64
N LEU A 244 -5.92 0.02 -2.18
CA LEU A 244 -4.84 0.57 -3.01
C LEU A 244 -4.39 -0.41 -4.09
N ALA A 245 -4.26 -1.69 -3.76
CA ALA A 245 -3.94 -2.74 -4.73
C ALA A 245 -5.03 -2.88 -5.80
N ARG A 246 -6.30 -2.87 -5.40
CA ARG A 246 -7.44 -2.85 -6.33
C ARG A 246 -7.40 -1.61 -7.24
N TYR A 247 -7.04 -0.47 -6.70
CA TYR A 247 -6.89 0.75 -7.48
C TYR A 247 -5.79 0.64 -8.53
N LEU A 248 -4.62 0.09 -8.16
CA LEU A 248 -3.52 -0.17 -9.10
C LEU A 248 -3.98 -1.07 -10.26
N VAL A 249 -4.71 -2.14 -9.97
CA VAL A 249 -5.28 -3.03 -11.01
C VAL A 249 -6.23 -2.27 -11.93
N LEU A 250 -7.15 -1.48 -11.35
CA LEU A 250 -8.10 -0.70 -12.15
C LEU A 250 -7.42 0.38 -13.00
N GLN A 251 -6.35 1.00 -12.50
CA GLN A 251 -5.53 1.92 -13.29
C GLN A 251 -4.84 1.21 -14.46
N ALA A 252 -4.27 0.02 -14.23
CA ALA A 252 -3.64 -0.77 -15.27
C ALA A 252 -4.63 -1.14 -16.39
N VAL A 253 -5.84 -1.56 -16.03
CA VAL A 253 -6.89 -1.90 -16.99
C VAL A 253 -7.40 -0.67 -17.73
N LYS A 254 -7.76 0.41 -17.03
CA LYS A 254 -8.30 1.63 -17.66
C LYS A 254 -7.27 2.37 -18.49
N GLY A 255 -6.01 2.36 -18.06
CA GLY A 255 -4.89 2.95 -18.79
C GLY A 255 -4.41 2.14 -19.97
N GLY A 256 -5.06 1.00 -20.29
CA GLY A 256 -4.67 0.11 -21.40
C GLY A 256 -3.33 -0.59 -21.16
N LYS A 257 -2.85 -0.61 -19.92
CA LYS A 257 -1.62 -1.31 -19.52
C LYS A 257 -1.83 -2.81 -19.37
N ILE A 258 -3.08 -3.22 -19.18
CA ILE A 258 -3.58 -4.58 -19.24
C ILE A 258 -4.76 -4.59 -20.22
N ARG A 259 -4.62 -5.27 -21.34
CA ARG A 259 -5.62 -5.31 -22.41
C ARG A 259 -6.53 -6.51 -22.20
N GLY A 260 -7.83 -6.27 -21.99
CA GLY A 260 -8.83 -7.31 -22.05
C GLY A 260 -8.99 -7.81 -23.49
N ARG A 261 -8.78 -9.10 -23.71
CA ARG A 261 -9.09 -9.76 -25.00
C ARG A 261 -10.31 -10.62 -24.80
N SER A 262 -11.26 -10.59 -25.73
CA SER A 262 -12.53 -11.34 -25.62
C SER A 262 -12.36 -12.87 -25.51
N ALA A 263 -11.20 -13.39 -25.89
CA ALA A 263 -10.85 -14.80 -25.77
C ALA A 263 -10.24 -15.19 -24.42
N LEU A 264 -9.92 -14.19 -23.55
CA LEU A 264 -9.34 -14.42 -22.24
C LEU A 264 -10.42 -14.50 -21.15
N ARG A 265 -10.13 -15.23 -20.09
CA ARG A 265 -11.00 -15.25 -18.91
C ARG A 265 -10.99 -13.87 -18.23
N PRO A 266 -12.11 -13.44 -17.63
CA PRO A 266 -12.14 -12.21 -16.85
C PRO A 266 -11.10 -12.25 -15.73
N LEU A 267 -10.42 -11.12 -15.51
CA LEU A 267 -9.41 -10.98 -14.47
C LEU A 267 -10.08 -10.94 -13.09
N ASP A 268 -9.67 -11.81 -12.19
CA ASP A 268 -10.06 -11.73 -10.78
C ASP A 268 -9.33 -10.59 -10.09
N ILE A 269 -9.98 -9.42 -10.01
CA ILE A 269 -9.41 -8.22 -9.39
C ILE A 269 -9.10 -8.44 -7.90
N PRO A 270 -9.98 -9.03 -7.07
CA PRO A 270 -9.67 -9.33 -5.68
C PRO A 270 -8.45 -10.23 -5.50
N GLY A 271 -8.34 -11.30 -6.29
CA GLY A 271 -7.21 -12.22 -6.23
C GLY A 271 -5.89 -11.55 -6.63
N LEU A 272 -5.89 -10.76 -7.71
CA LEU A 272 -4.70 -10.00 -8.12
C LEU A 272 -4.34 -8.91 -7.08
N SER A 273 -5.33 -8.27 -6.47
CA SER A 273 -5.07 -7.30 -5.40
C SER A 273 -4.40 -7.96 -4.20
N ARG A 274 -4.82 -9.17 -3.82
CA ARG A 274 -4.17 -9.94 -2.75
C ARG A 274 -2.72 -10.27 -3.09
N LEU A 275 -2.45 -10.71 -4.30
CA LEU A 275 -1.09 -10.99 -4.78
C LEU A 275 -0.20 -9.73 -4.71
N LEU A 276 -0.71 -8.57 -5.09
CA LEU A 276 0.02 -7.29 -5.00
C LEU A 276 0.30 -6.89 -3.55
N VAL A 277 -0.65 -7.13 -2.62
CA VAL A 277 -0.42 -6.90 -1.18
C VAL A 277 0.66 -7.82 -0.64
N GLN A 278 0.69 -9.11 -1.05
CA GLN A 278 1.76 -10.04 -0.67
C GLN A 278 3.13 -9.59 -1.17
N VAL A 279 3.22 -9.12 -2.42
CA VAL A 279 4.45 -8.54 -2.97
C VAL A 279 4.85 -7.28 -2.19
N SER A 280 3.89 -6.41 -1.86
CA SER A 280 4.14 -5.22 -1.06
C SER A 280 4.73 -5.57 0.31
N ASN A 281 4.16 -6.55 1.02
CA ASN A 281 4.65 -6.99 2.32
C ASN A 281 6.07 -7.57 2.22
N LEU A 282 6.35 -8.40 1.22
CA LEU A 282 7.69 -8.93 0.97
C LEU A 282 8.74 -7.79 0.83
N ILE A 283 8.39 -6.75 0.07
CA ILE A 283 9.30 -5.62 -0.15
C ILE A 283 9.47 -4.75 1.10
N LEU A 284 8.41 -4.60 1.90
CA LEU A 284 8.48 -3.85 3.16
C LEU A 284 9.40 -4.54 4.17
N ASP A 285 9.24 -5.85 4.32
CA ASP A 285 9.96 -6.64 5.31
C ASP A 285 11.41 -6.93 4.90
N CYS A 286 11.70 -7.05 3.59
CA CYS A 286 13.02 -7.42 3.08
C CYS A 286 13.67 -6.25 2.28
N PRO A 287 14.32 -5.30 2.97
CA PRO A 287 14.93 -4.13 2.34
C PRO A 287 16.13 -4.48 1.44
N GLU A 288 16.69 -5.67 1.57
CA GLU A 288 17.78 -6.19 0.74
C GLU A 288 17.33 -6.48 -0.70
N ILE A 289 16.02 -6.58 -0.96
CA ILE A 289 15.50 -6.77 -2.32
C ILE A 289 15.61 -5.45 -3.10
N ALA A 290 16.63 -5.36 -3.94
CA ALA A 290 16.86 -4.21 -4.80
C ALA A 290 15.95 -4.21 -6.03
N ARG A 291 15.66 -5.40 -6.58
CA ARG A 291 14.75 -5.58 -7.71
C ARG A 291 14.04 -6.92 -7.62
N LEU A 292 12.78 -6.93 -8.02
CA LEU A 292 11.97 -8.15 -8.20
C LEU A 292 11.28 -8.06 -9.55
N ASP A 293 11.37 -9.11 -10.37
CA ASP A 293 10.68 -9.20 -11.65
C ASP A 293 9.96 -10.53 -11.74
N ILE A 294 8.64 -10.50 -11.76
CA ILE A 294 7.76 -11.66 -11.89
C ILE A 294 7.13 -11.61 -13.27
N HIS A 295 7.66 -12.38 -14.21
CA HIS A 295 7.25 -12.33 -15.61
C HIS A 295 7.45 -13.66 -16.33
N PRO A 296 6.35 -14.31 -16.79
CA PRO A 296 4.97 -13.90 -16.65
C PRO A 296 4.29 -14.42 -15.37
N VAL A 297 3.27 -13.69 -14.93
CA VAL A 297 2.22 -14.18 -14.04
C VAL A 297 1.06 -14.64 -14.91
N LEU A 298 0.67 -15.91 -14.83
CA LEU A 298 -0.53 -16.41 -15.52
C LEU A 298 -1.76 -16.21 -14.64
N ALA A 299 -2.71 -15.43 -15.13
CA ALA A 299 -4.01 -15.24 -14.52
C ALA A 299 -5.07 -16.10 -15.24
N THR A 300 -5.58 -17.12 -14.54
CA THR A 300 -6.59 -18.06 -15.07
C THR A 300 -7.86 -17.98 -14.22
N GLY A 301 -8.65 -16.92 -14.37
CA GLY A 301 -9.75 -16.64 -13.47
C GLY A 301 -9.24 -16.25 -12.08
N SER A 302 -9.50 -17.07 -11.05
CA SER A 302 -9.09 -16.82 -9.67
C SER A 302 -7.68 -17.35 -9.32
N GLU A 303 -7.04 -18.07 -10.24
CA GLU A 303 -5.70 -18.65 -10.03
C GLU A 303 -4.63 -17.76 -10.66
N PHE A 304 -3.58 -17.49 -9.87
CA PHE A 304 -2.39 -16.76 -10.30
C PHE A 304 -1.16 -17.64 -10.11
N THR A 305 -0.48 -17.97 -11.21
CA THR A 305 0.72 -18.80 -11.21
C THR A 305 1.93 -18.00 -11.67
N LEU A 306 2.94 -17.91 -10.83
CA LEU A 306 4.20 -17.24 -11.15
C LEU A 306 5.10 -18.22 -11.89
N LEU A 307 5.42 -17.93 -13.16
CA LEU A 307 6.17 -18.87 -14.01
C LEU A 307 7.67 -18.62 -14.04
N ASP A 308 8.04 -17.34 -14.07
CA ASP A 308 9.46 -16.96 -14.04
C ASP A 308 9.62 -15.77 -13.09
N VAL A 309 10.63 -15.86 -12.25
CA VAL A 309 10.90 -14.84 -11.24
C VAL A 309 12.41 -14.64 -11.19
N SER A 310 12.82 -13.39 -11.17
CA SER A 310 14.19 -13.02 -10.86
C SER A 310 14.19 -11.99 -9.73
N MET A 311 15.15 -12.11 -8.82
CA MET A 311 15.32 -11.21 -7.69
C MET A 311 16.77 -10.77 -7.61
N GLN A 312 16.97 -9.48 -7.49
CA GLN A 312 18.30 -8.91 -7.24
C GLN A 312 18.37 -8.47 -5.78
N LEU A 313 19.40 -8.95 -5.10
CA LEU A 313 19.69 -8.61 -3.71
C LEU A 313 20.86 -7.62 -3.66
N ALA A 314 20.79 -6.72 -2.70
CA ALA A 314 21.90 -5.84 -2.32
C ALA A 314 21.95 -5.74 -0.79
N PRO A 315 23.15 -5.69 -0.17
CA PRO A 315 23.25 -5.42 1.25
C PRO A 315 22.56 -4.11 1.60
N PHE A 316 21.72 -4.14 2.62
CA PHE A 316 21.05 -2.96 3.12
C PHE A 316 21.58 -2.58 4.51
N SER A 317 21.92 -1.30 4.66
CA SER A 317 22.34 -0.73 5.94
C SER A 317 21.59 0.58 6.18
N GLY A 318 20.89 0.68 7.28
CA GLY A 318 20.13 1.88 7.63
C GLY A 318 18.75 1.54 8.18
N ASP A 319 17.93 2.56 8.36
CA ASP A 319 16.54 2.37 8.77
C ASP A 319 15.68 1.88 7.59
N PRO A 320 15.10 0.67 7.63
CA PRO A 320 14.24 0.15 6.59
C PRO A 320 13.03 1.03 6.28
N GLN A 321 12.55 1.81 7.25
CA GLN A 321 11.41 2.68 7.08
C GLN A 321 11.78 4.00 6.38
N ALA A 322 13.01 4.49 6.57
CA ALA A 322 13.47 5.75 5.96
C ALA A 322 13.58 5.70 4.43
N ARG A 323 13.65 4.49 3.81
CA ARG A 323 13.66 4.31 2.37
C ARG A 323 12.27 4.41 1.72
N LEU A 324 11.20 4.45 2.52
CA LEU A 324 9.83 4.40 2.04
C LEU A 324 9.23 5.81 1.98
N ALA A 325 8.62 6.16 0.86
CA ALA A 325 7.91 7.44 0.72
C ALA A 325 6.63 7.51 1.57
N ILE A 326 6.04 6.35 1.89
CA ILE A 326 4.86 6.23 2.74
C ILE A 326 5.23 5.35 3.94
N ARG A 327 5.05 5.88 5.15
CA ARG A 327 5.38 5.12 6.36
C ARG A 327 4.42 3.95 6.54
N PRO A 328 4.92 2.71 6.69
CA PRO A 328 4.08 1.54 6.93
C PRO A 328 3.47 1.57 8.32
N TYR A 329 2.49 0.70 8.55
CA TYR A 329 1.92 0.47 9.88
C TYR A 329 3.01 0.04 10.87
N PRO A 330 3.19 0.77 11.99
CA PRO A 330 4.27 0.51 12.95
C PRO A 330 3.88 -0.61 13.92
N GLN A 331 3.99 -1.86 13.48
CA GLN A 331 3.59 -3.05 14.25
C GLN A 331 4.39 -3.20 15.55
N GLU A 332 5.62 -2.71 15.60
CA GLU A 332 6.48 -2.71 16.79
C GLU A 332 5.90 -1.91 17.98
N LEU A 333 4.89 -1.09 17.70
CA LEU A 333 4.19 -0.33 18.75
C LEU A 333 2.98 -1.09 19.34
N GLU A 334 2.71 -2.31 18.90
CA GLU A 334 1.67 -3.16 19.49
C GLU A 334 2.09 -3.66 20.88
N GLU A 335 1.16 -3.66 21.83
CA GLU A 335 1.43 -4.03 23.21
C GLU A 335 0.19 -4.63 23.88
N ASN A 336 0.36 -5.78 24.52
CA ASN A 336 -0.69 -6.40 25.33
C ASN A 336 -0.71 -5.79 26.73
N ILE A 337 -1.85 -5.28 27.12
CA ILE A 337 -2.06 -4.57 28.38
C ILE A 337 -3.10 -5.32 29.24
N THR A 338 -2.87 -5.35 30.54
CA THR A 338 -3.87 -5.82 31.50
C THR A 338 -4.45 -4.64 32.27
N LEU A 339 -5.77 -4.50 32.23
CA LEU A 339 -6.50 -3.47 32.95
C LEU A 339 -6.62 -3.80 34.44
N LYS A 340 -6.99 -2.82 35.28
CA LYS A 340 -7.13 -3.00 36.75
C LYS A 340 -8.12 -4.07 37.16
N ASN A 341 -9.12 -4.36 36.33
CA ASN A 341 -10.11 -5.40 36.55
C ASN A 341 -9.67 -6.80 36.05
N GLY A 342 -8.42 -6.94 35.59
CA GLY A 342 -7.88 -8.20 35.05
C GLY A 342 -8.19 -8.46 33.59
N ALA A 343 -8.98 -7.63 32.91
CA ALA A 343 -9.27 -7.79 31.49
C ALA A 343 -8.02 -7.47 30.64
N HIS A 344 -7.83 -8.25 29.59
CA HIS A 344 -6.74 -8.04 28.63
C HIS A 344 -7.21 -7.20 27.44
N CYS A 345 -6.35 -6.34 26.95
CA CYS A 345 -6.57 -5.60 25.71
C CYS A 345 -5.27 -5.38 24.96
N LEU A 346 -5.36 -5.26 23.63
CA LEU A 346 -4.26 -4.94 22.76
C LEU A 346 -4.25 -3.42 22.51
N PHE A 347 -3.15 -2.76 22.87
CA PHE A 347 -2.89 -1.40 22.45
C PHE A 347 -2.10 -1.43 21.15
N ARG A 348 -2.63 -0.84 20.10
CA ARG A 348 -1.99 -0.78 18.80
C ARG A 348 -2.30 0.52 18.06
N PRO A 349 -1.47 0.91 17.08
CA PRO A 349 -1.86 1.97 16.15
C PRO A 349 -3.18 1.64 15.45
N ILE A 350 -3.95 2.68 15.11
CA ILE A 350 -5.20 2.52 14.38
C ILE A 350 -4.94 2.11 12.94
N LEU A 351 -5.80 1.27 12.38
CA LEU A 351 -5.74 0.81 10.99
C LEU A 351 -6.88 1.41 10.17
N PRO A 352 -6.72 1.57 8.85
CA PRO A 352 -7.84 1.99 7.97
C PRO A 352 -9.06 1.08 8.08
N GLU A 353 -8.86 -0.22 8.32
CA GLU A 353 -9.90 -1.24 8.49
C GLU A 353 -10.71 -1.09 9.79
N ASP A 354 -10.23 -0.27 10.71
CA ASP A 354 -10.90 -0.03 12.01
C ASP A 354 -12.14 0.88 11.92
N GLU A 355 -12.44 1.45 10.77
CA GLU A 355 -13.55 2.40 10.63
C GLU A 355 -14.87 1.88 11.21
N PRO A 356 -15.34 0.64 10.93
CA PRO A 356 -16.58 0.11 11.51
C PRO A 356 -16.49 -0.03 13.03
N ALA A 357 -15.33 -0.47 13.56
CA ALA A 357 -15.10 -0.63 15.00
C ALA A 357 -15.02 0.73 15.70
N LEU A 358 -14.39 1.72 15.08
CA LEU A 358 -14.33 3.09 15.58
C LEU A 358 -15.72 3.74 15.63
N LYS A 359 -16.55 3.55 14.60
CA LYS A 359 -17.93 4.00 14.60
C LYS A 359 -18.71 3.39 15.77
N HIS A 360 -18.61 2.07 15.94
CA HIS A 360 -19.26 1.37 17.03
C HIS A 360 -18.79 1.84 18.43
N PHE A 361 -17.50 2.15 18.57
CA PHE A 361 -16.95 2.74 19.79
C PHE A 361 -17.56 4.13 20.06
N ILE A 362 -17.59 5.01 19.07
CA ILE A 362 -18.14 6.37 19.20
C ILE A 362 -19.62 6.32 19.59
N ASP A 363 -20.41 5.43 19.00
CA ASP A 363 -21.83 5.25 19.29
C ASP A 363 -22.10 4.83 20.77
N ARG A 364 -21.07 4.35 21.48
CA ARG A 364 -21.12 3.97 22.91
C ARG A 364 -20.51 5.01 23.86
N VAL A 365 -20.05 6.11 23.34
CA VAL A 365 -19.58 7.25 24.14
C VAL A 365 -20.75 8.19 24.41
N THR A 366 -20.86 8.70 25.64
CA THR A 366 -21.92 9.64 26.00
C THR A 366 -21.77 10.97 25.24
N LYS A 367 -22.87 11.66 25.01
CA LYS A 367 -22.87 12.99 24.37
C LYS A 367 -22.02 13.99 25.15
N GLU A 368 -21.98 13.89 26.47
CA GLU A 368 -21.16 14.74 27.34
C GLU A 368 -19.66 14.51 27.06
N ASP A 369 -19.22 13.24 26.94
CA ASP A 369 -17.82 12.92 26.65
C ASP A 369 -17.41 13.31 25.23
N LEU A 370 -18.32 13.18 24.27
CA LEU A 370 -18.09 13.69 22.91
C LEU A 370 -17.98 15.22 22.90
N TYR A 371 -18.83 15.91 23.68
CA TYR A 371 -18.76 17.36 23.81
C TYR A 371 -17.44 17.82 24.45
N TYR A 372 -16.94 17.13 25.48
CA TYR A 372 -15.62 17.42 26.06
C TYR A 372 -14.46 17.21 25.08
N ARG A 373 -14.64 16.30 24.11
CA ARG A 373 -13.62 16.00 23.11
C ARG A 373 -13.63 16.93 21.92
N TYR A 374 -14.82 17.32 21.44
CA TYR A 374 -14.97 18.05 20.17
C TYR A 374 -15.45 19.49 20.34
N PHE A 375 -15.77 19.93 21.55
CA PHE A 375 -16.25 21.27 21.89
C PHE A 375 -17.52 21.67 21.12
N SER A 376 -18.23 20.71 20.57
CA SER A 376 -19.44 20.90 19.78
C SER A 376 -20.40 19.72 19.95
N GLU A 377 -21.68 19.96 19.74
CA GLU A 377 -22.65 18.88 19.66
C GLU A 377 -22.50 18.16 18.33
N ILE A 378 -22.08 16.87 18.40
CA ILE A 378 -21.96 15.98 17.23
C ILE A 378 -23.08 14.98 17.32
N ASN A 379 -23.96 14.95 16.30
CA ASN A 379 -25.05 13.99 16.23
C ASN A 379 -24.66 12.72 15.50
N GLU A 380 -23.82 12.81 14.49
CA GLU A 380 -23.37 11.69 13.66
C GLU A 380 -22.02 12.00 13.02
N PHE A 381 -21.16 10.98 12.92
CA PHE A 381 -19.92 11.04 12.14
C PHE A 381 -20.16 10.48 10.76
N SER A 382 -19.81 11.23 9.73
CA SER A 382 -19.88 10.76 8.35
C SER A 382 -18.77 9.73 8.07
N HIS A 383 -18.92 8.97 6.97
CA HIS A 383 -17.83 8.11 6.47
C HIS A 383 -16.53 8.91 6.26
N ASP A 384 -16.64 10.12 5.72
CA ASP A 384 -15.47 10.99 5.49
C ASP A 384 -14.76 11.35 6.82
N ASP A 385 -15.49 11.61 7.88
CA ASP A 385 -14.92 11.90 9.21
C ASP A 385 -14.20 10.68 9.78
N LEU A 386 -14.84 9.51 9.70
CA LEU A 386 -14.28 8.24 10.21
C LEU A 386 -13.06 7.80 9.39
N ALA A 387 -13.11 7.94 8.06
CA ALA A 387 -11.97 7.66 7.19
C ALA A 387 -10.76 8.55 7.52
N ASN A 388 -10.98 9.85 7.75
CA ASN A 388 -9.92 10.77 8.18
C ASN A 388 -9.35 10.39 9.56
N MET A 389 -10.13 9.73 10.41
CA MET A 389 -9.68 9.29 11.74
C MET A 389 -8.93 7.96 11.70
N THR A 390 -9.09 7.13 10.68
CA THR A 390 -8.50 5.79 10.59
C THR A 390 -7.37 5.69 9.57
N GLN A 391 -7.44 6.48 8.50
CA GLN A 391 -6.42 6.50 7.43
C GLN A 391 -5.41 7.63 7.68
N ILE A 392 -4.61 7.47 8.71
CA ILE A 392 -3.68 8.49 9.17
C ILE A 392 -2.30 8.35 8.52
N ASP A 393 -1.58 9.44 8.43
CA ASP A 393 -0.15 9.46 8.11
C ASP A 393 0.66 9.23 9.39
N TYR A 394 1.17 8.00 9.60
CA TYR A 394 1.93 7.63 10.79
C TYR A 394 3.21 8.44 11.00
N ASP A 395 3.62 9.26 10.06
CA ASP A 395 4.76 10.16 10.25
C ASP A 395 4.36 11.46 10.98
N ARG A 396 3.14 11.93 10.76
CA ARG A 396 2.64 13.20 11.32
C ARG A 396 1.56 13.02 12.38
N GLU A 397 0.86 11.91 12.32
CA GLU A 397 -0.23 11.61 13.22
C GLU A 397 -0.09 10.20 13.81
N MET A 398 -0.31 10.06 15.08
CA MET A 398 -0.39 8.77 15.75
C MET A 398 -1.73 8.66 16.48
N ALA A 399 -2.42 7.55 16.27
CA ALA A 399 -3.59 7.20 17.06
C ALA A 399 -3.42 5.77 17.57
N PHE A 400 -3.41 5.59 18.89
CA PHE A 400 -3.47 4.26 19.51
C PHE A 400 -4.90 3.93 19.88
N VAL A 401 -5.33 2.73 19.53
CA VAL A 401 -6.59 2.15 19.96
C VAL A 401 -6.35 1.06 21.01
N ALA A 402 -7.23 0.98 21.97
CA ALA A 402 -7.31 -0.15 22.89
C ALA A 402 -8.39 -1.11 22.37
N VAL A 403 -7.98 -2.31 21.98
CA VAL A 403 -8.86 -3.35 21.43
C VAL A 403 -9.04 -4.44 22.47
N ALA A 404 -10.29 -4.69 22.87
CA ALA A 404 -10.64 -5.75 23.81
C ALA A 404 -10.58 -7.14 23.12
N GLU A 405 -10.68 -8.22 23.92
CA GLU A 405 -10.63 -9.60 23.40
C GLU A 405 -11.74 -9.93 22.38
N ASP A 406 -12.87 -9.23 22.45
CA ASP A 406 -13.98 -9.33 21.51
C ASP A 406 -13.80 -8.47 20.25
N ALA A 407 -12.58 -7.99 20.00
CA ALA A 407 -12.19 -7.11 18.89
C ALA A 407 -12.88 -5.73 18.86
N GLN A 408 -13.52 -5.30 19.97
CA GLN A 408 -14.12 -3.98 20.08
C GLN A 408 -13.07 -2.94 20.52
N ILE A 409 -13.10 -1.76 19.90
CA ILE A 409 -12.35 -0.61 20.38
C ILE A 409 -13.05 -0.09 21.65
N ILE A 410 -12.27 0.07 22.72
CA ILE A 410 -12.73 0.53 24.03
C ILE A 410 -12.11 1.86 24.46
N GLY A 411 -11.11 2.33 23.74
CA GLY A 411 -10.47 3.63 23.96
C GLY A 411 -9.56 4.01 22.80
N VAL A 412 -9.35 5.30 22.64
CA VAL A 412 -8.49 5.89 21.59
C VAL A 412 -7.72 7.05 22.20
N THR A 413 -6.43 7.13 21.92
CA THR A 413 -5.63 8.34 22.09
C THR A 413 -5.00 8.73 20.77
N ARG A 414 -4.92 10.02 20.49
CA ARG A 414 -4.43 10.57 19.23
C ARG A 414 -3.46 11.70 19.51
N ALA A 415 -2.41 11.83 18.72
CA ALA A 415 -1.54 12.98 18.70
C ALA A 415 -1.29 13.42 17.25
N LEU A 416 -1.44 14.70 16.99
CA LEU A 416 -1.18 15.34 15.70
C LEU A 416 0.00 16.27 15.86
N SER A 417 1.09 16.00 15.14
CA SER A 417 2.31 16.82 15.16
C SER A 417 2.15 18.06 14.30
N ASP A 418 2.85 19.12 14.69
CA ASP A 418 3.04 20.30 13.87
C ASP A 418 3.89 19.98 12.61
N PRO A 419 3.93 20.86 11.60
CA PRO A 419 4.69 20.61 10.38
C PRO A 419 6.19 20.36 10.60
N ASP A 420 6.76 20.91 11.69
CA ASP A 420 8.19 20.79 12.01
C ASP A 420 8.49 19.56 12.89
N ASN A 421 7.47 18.76 13.26
CA ASN A 421 7.57 17.62 14.17
C ASN A 421 8.25 17.97 15.51
N THR A 422 7.99 19.17 16.03
CA THR A 422 8.52 19.63 17.32
C THR A 422 7.49 19.53 18.44
N ASP A 423 6.25 19.86 18.15
CA ASP A 423 5.14 19.87 19.09
C ASP A 423 4.01 18.95 18.56
N ALA A 424 3.22 18.40 19.48
CA ALA A 424 2.03 17.67 19.10
C ALA A 424 0.83 18.02 20.00
N GLU A 425 -0.35 18.06 19.40
CA GLU A 425 -1.61 18.15 20.14
C GLU A 425 -2.19 16.76 20.35
N PHE A 426 -2.53 16.42 21.60
CA PHE A 426 -3.12 15.13 21.93
C PHE A 426 -4.59 15.23 22.29
N ALA A 427 -5.26 14.09 22.16
CA ALA A 427 -6.57 13.86 22.71
C ALA A 427 -6.72 12.41 23.16
N VAL A 428 -7.57 12.16 24.13
CA VAL A 428 -7.91 10.82 24.61
C VAL A 428 -9.41 10.69 24.82
N LEU A 429 -9.95 9.55 24.43
CA LEU A 429 -11.36 9.21 24.60
C LEU A 429 -11.47 7.73 24.99
N VAL A 430 -12.29 7.45 26.00
CA VAL A 430 -12.53 6.10 26.51
C VAL A 430 -14.03 5.85 26.53
N ARG A 431 -14.44 4.63 26.26
CA ARG A 431 -15.84 4.22 26.35
C ARG A 431 -16.39 4.56 27.74
N SER A 432 -17.51 5.27 27.78
CA SER A 432 -17.97 5.94 28.99
C SER A 432 -18.27 4.98 30.16
N ASP A 433 -18.69 3.74 29.85
CA ASP A 433 -18.94 2.68 30.83
C ASP A 433 -17.68 2.02 31.41
N LEU A 434 -16.52 2.27 30.81
CA LEU A 434 -15.21 1.73 31.23
C LEU A 434 -14.31 2.75 31.92
N LYS A 435 -14.85 3.91 32.28
CA LYS A 435 -14.10 4.91 33.04
C LYS A 435 -13.71 4.38 34.44
N GLY A 436 -12.62 4.91 34.97
CA GLY A 436 -12.13 4.51 36.31
C GLY A 436 -11.23 3.25 36.30
N LEU A 437 -11.21 2.45 35.26
CA LEU A 437 -10.39 1.24 35.13
C LEU A 437 -8.90 1.53 34.80
N GLY A 438 -8.54 2.79 34.63
CA GLY A 438 -7.17 3.22 34.33
C GLY A 438 -6.82 3.24 32.83
N LEU A 439 -7.78 2.88 31.96
CA LEU A 439 -7.56 2.79 30.51
C LEU A 439 -7.07 4.13 29.91
N GLY A 440 -7.71 5.25 30.24
CA GLY A 440 -7.29 6.57 29.72
C GLY A 440 -5.89 6.98 30.17
N ARG A 441 -5.49 6.56 31.38
CA ARG A 441 -4.12 6.79 31.88
C ARG A 441 -3.10 6.00 31.05
N GLN A 442 -3.32 4.71 30.87
CA GLN A 442 -2.40 3.83 30.12
C GLN A 442 -2.26 4.25 28.66
N LEU A 443 -3.37 4.64 28.01
CA LEU A 443 -3.37 5.17 26.65
C LEU A 443 -2.53 6.46 26.56
N LEU A 444 -2.69 7.37 27.51
CA LEU A 444 -1.93 8.62 27.49
C LEU A 444 -0.46 8.41 27.85
N GLU A 445 -0.14 7.50 28.79
CA GLU A 445 1.25 7.09 29.08
C GLU A 445 1.94 6.51 27.85
N LYS A 446 1.25 5.66 27.06
CA LYS A 446 1.75 5.12 25.78
C LYS A 446 2.00 6.24 24.77
N MET A 447 1.08 7.18 24.65
CA MET A 447 1.25 8.34 23.75
C MET A 447 2.42 9.22 24.17
N ILE A 448 2.62 9.48 25.47
CA ILE A 448 3.77 10.23 25.99
C ILE A 448 5.08 9.49 25.66
N GLY A 449 5.10 8.16 25.85
CA GLY A 449 6.26 7.32 25.48
C GLY A 449 6.59 7.42 23.99
N TYR A 450 5.58 7.30 23.15
CA TYR A 450 5.73 7.49 21.70
C TYR A 450 6.24 8.89 21.33
N ALA A 451 5.62 9.94 21.86
CA ALA A 451 6.03 11.31 21.60
C ALA A 451 7.51 11.57 21.97
N ARG A 452 7.98 10.98 23.09
CA ARG A 452 9.40 11.04 23.50
C ARG A 452 10.31 10.28 22.52
N SER A 453 9.92 9.09 22.08
CA SER A 453 10.72 8.30 21.13
C SER A 453 10.82 8.98 19.77
N ARG A 454 9.83 9.78 19.40
CA ARG A 454 9.84 10.61 18.18
C ARG A 454 10.67 11.89 18.31
N GLY A 455 11.15 12.22 19.49
CA GLY A 455 11.93 13.43 19.73
C GLY A 455 11.10 14.72 19.83
N LEU A 456 9.76 14.60 20.01
CA LEU A 456 8.90 15.76 20.21
C LEU A 456 9.30 16.50 21.50
N GLN A 457 9.24 17.83 21.47
CA GLN A 457 9.64 18.67 22.59
C GLN A 457 8.48 18.93 23.56
N ARG A 458 7.24 18.93 23.04
CA ARG A 458 6.05 19.27 23.81
C ARG A 458 4.84 18.48 23.33
N LEU A 459 4.06 18.03 24.32
CA LEU A 459 2.73 17.46 24.09
C LEU A 459 1.69 18.37 24.74
N SER A 460 0.75 18.89 23.97
CA SER A 460 -0.28 19.83 24.42
C SER A 460 -1.68 19.27 24.17
N GLY A 461 -2.64 19.76 24.92
CA GLY A 461 -4.06 19.41 24.71
C GLY A 461 -4.97 20.45 25.36
N ILE A 462 -6.21 20.48 24.93
CA ILE A 462 -7.22 21.40 25.45
C ILE A 462 -8.39 20.60 26.00
N THR A 463 -8.95 21.02 27.13
CA THR A 463 -10.17 20.46 27.71
C THR A 463 -11.03 21.55 28.34
N MET A 464 -12.22 21.17 28.75
CA MET A 464 -13.13 22.08 29.46
C MET A 464 -12.88 22.10 30.97
N PRO A 465 -13.12 23.22 31.67
CA PRO A 465 -12.94 23.30 33.13
C PRO A 465 -13.80 22.31 33.93
N ASN A 466 -14.97 21.93 33.41
CA ASN A 466 -15.86 20.96 34.03
C ASN A 466 -15.47 19.49 33.80
N ASN A 467 -14.51 19.21 32.86
CA ASN A 467 -13.93 17.88 32.68
C ASN A 467 -12.86 17.58 33.75
N ARG A 468 -13.31 17.51 35.02
CA ARG A 468 -12.44 17.29 36.19
C ARG A 468 -11.63 16.01 36.09
N GLY A 469 -12.17 14.98 35.42
CA GLY A 469 -11.47 13.70 35.21
C GLY A 469 -10.23 13.84 34.35
N MET A 470 -10.30 14.62 33.27
CA MET A 470 -9.17 14.88 32.38
C MET A 470 -8.13 15.76 33.04
N VAL A 471 -8.55 16.82 33.72
CA VAL A 471 -7.65 17.71 34.46
C VAL A 471 -6.84 16.93 35.51
N ALA A 472 -7.52 16.15 36.36
CA ALA A 472 -6.86 15.34 37.39
C ALA A 472 -5.93 14.25 36.79
N LEU A 473 -6.26 13.70 35.61
CA LEU A 473 -5.40 12.76 34.92
C LEU A 473 -4.12 13.46 34.40
N ALA A 474 -4.29 14.61 33.77
CA ALA A 474 -3.17 15.40 33.27
C ALA A 474 -2.19 15.82 34.37
N GLU A 475 -2.69 16.33 35.50
CA GLU A 475 -1.87 16.66 36.67
C GLU A 475 -1.05 15.45 37.17
N LYS A 476 -1.70 14.28 37.28
CA LYS A 476 -1.01 13.03 37.71
C LYS A 476 0.07 12.57 36.74
N LEU A 477 -0.04 12.92 35.47
CA LEU A 477 0.94 12.60 34.44
C LEU A 477 1.99 13.71 34.25
N GLY A 478 1.93 14.77 35.04
CA GLY A 478 2.92 15.84 35.09
C GLY A 478 2.68 16.97 34.08
N PHE A 479 1.48 17.07 33.51
CA PHE A 479 1.11 18.21 32.68
C PHE A 479 0.98 19.47 33.53
N MET A 480 1.45 20.58 33.02
CA MET A 480 1.10 21.90 33.50
C MET A 480 -0.33 22.20 33.08
N VAL A 481 -1.15 22.65 34.02
CA VAL A 481 -2.56 22.96 33.83
C VAL A 481 -2.75 24.48 33.92
N ASP A 482 -3.21 25.09 32.84
CA ASP A 482 -3.49 26.53 32.74
C ASP A 482 -4.98 26.76 32.43
N VAL A 483 -5.67 27.34 33.41
CA VAL A 483 -7.13 27.54 33.31
C VAL A 483 -7.43 28.93 32.77
N GLN A 484 -7.95 28.99 31.55
CA GLN A 484 -8.35 30.25 30.88
C GLN A 484 -9.87 30.44 31.00
N LEU A 485 -10.29 31.12 32.05
CA LEU A 485 -11.69 31.32 32.35
C LEU A 485 -12.43 32.18 31.32
N GLU A 486 -11.73 33.13 30.70
CA GLU A 486 -12.32 34.00 29.65
C GLU A 486 -12.68 33.22 28.40
N ASP A 487 -11.84 32.24 28.03
CA ASP A 487 -12.04 31.40 26.84
C ASP A 487 -12.86 30.13 27.17
N GLY A 488 -13.09 29.84 28.46
CA GLY A 488 -13.81 28.66 28.90
C GLY A 488 -13.08 27.35 28.68
N VAL A 489 -11.74 27.37 28.62
CA VAL A 489 -10.90 26.21 28.33
C VAL A 489 -9.79 26.03 29.37
N VAL A 490 -9.25 24.83 29.42
CA VAL A 490 -8.06 24.46 30.20
C VAL A 490 -6.99 23.94 29.25
N ASN A 491 -5.85 24.63 29.19
CA ASN A 491 -4.70 24.19 28.43
C ASN A 491 -3.85 23.24 29.26
N LEU A 492 -3.51 22.12 28.67
CA LEU A 492 -2.68 21.06 29.24
C LEU A 492 -1.36 21.02 28.45
N THR A 493 -0.21 21.17 29.12
CA THR A 493 1.09 21.20 28.47
C THR A 493 2.08 20.32 29.20
N LEU A 494 2.71 19.37 28.49
CA LEU A 494 3.77 18.52 29.01
C LEU A 494 5.06 18.75 28.21
N PRO A 495 6.09 19.37 28.79
CA PRO A 495 7.42 19.38 28.19
C PRO A 495 8.00 17.97 28.15
N LEU A 496 8.42 17.53 26.97
CA LEU A 496 9.05 16.22 26.78
C LEU A 496 10.56 16.43 26.78
N LYS A 497 11.26 15.87 27.77
CA LYS A 497 12.74 15.86 27.74
C LYS A 497 13.16 14.96 26.57
N PRO A 498 14.15 15.37 25.74
CA PRO A 498 14.63 14.51 24.68
C PRO A 498 15.09 13.18 25.28
N GLY A 499 14.54 12.07 24.78
CA GLY A 499 15.00 10.73 25.12
C GLY A 499 16.46 10.61 24.71
N LYS A 500 17.31 9.96 25.54
CA LYS A 500 18.64 9.58 25.06
C LYS A 500 18.45 8.68 23.85
N PRO A 501 19.15 8.94 22.74
CA PRO A 501 19.15 8.00 21.64
C PRO A 501 19.68 6.65 22.16
N GLY A 502 18.85 5.59 22.03
CA GLY A 502 19.21 4.21 22.33
C GLY A 502 20.06 3.59 21.23
#